data_56f46facc2952bc504a45fef776bfe81
#
_entry.id   56f46facc2952bc504a45fef776bfe81
#
_cell.length_a   1.000
_cell.length_b   1.000
_cell.length_c   1.000
_cell.angle_alpha   90.00
_cell.angle_beta   90.00
_cell.angle_gamma   90.00
#
_symmetry.space_group_name_H-M   'P 1'
#
loop_
_entity.id
_entity.type
_entity.pdbx_description
1 polymer ?
#
loop_
_entity_poly.entity_id
_entity_poly.type
_entity_poly.pdbx_seq_one_letter_code
_entity_poly.pdbx_strand_id
1 'polypeptide(L)'
;MIEVSDLSKYYGDLAAIENVSFSAEPGQILGFLGPNGAGKTTTMRILTCFLPASSGSARVAGYDVVEESMEVRRRIGYLPEQPPVYNDMTVRAYLRFGAKIKGVPAARLNGQVDGVMEKTALTDRRESVIGHLSKGYRQRVGLAQALVHEPDVLILDEPTVGLDPKQIIEIREVIKSLGGEHTIILSTHILPEVSMTCEKVVIINNGRIVGEGTPDSLIAQLQEGDVLRAQIAGPREQVRPLLKEIAGLIAPSTTSDA
;
A
#
# COMPACT_ATOMS: atom_id res chain seq x y z
N MET A 1 -7.24 8.07 11.65
CA MET A 1 -8.40 7.97 10.75
C MET A 1 -8.09 8.68 9.43
N ILE A 2 -8.53 8.10 8.33
CA ILE A 2 -8.43 8.69 6.99
C ILE A 2 -9.83 8.65 6.38
N GLU A 3 -10.25 9.76 5.77
CA GLU A 3 -11.55 9.89 5.11
C GLU A 3 -11.33 10.53 3.75
N VAL A 4 -11.87 9.91 2.71
CA VAL A 4 -11.77 10.37 1.32
C VAL A 4 -13.17 10.39 0.72
N SER A 5 -13.59 11.51 0.15
CA SER A 5 -14.93 11.70 -0.40
C SER A 5 -14.86 12.30 -1.81
N ASP A 6 -15.34 11.54 -2.79
CA ASP A 6 -15.49 11.91 -4.20
C ASP A 6 -14.22 12.52 -4.82
N LEU A 7 -13.05 12.03 -4.36
CA LEU A 7 -11.74 12.57 -4.71
C LEU A 7 -11.45 12.33 -6.19
N SER A 8 -11.15 13.39 -6.93
CA SER A 8 -10.82 13.31 -8.35
C SER A 8 -9.55 14.09 -8.67
N LYS A 9 -8.77 13.60 -9.63
CA LYS A 9 -7.57 14.26 -10.15
C LYS A 9 -7.48 14.10 -11.65
N TYR A 10 -7.43 15.24 -12.33
CA TYR A 10 -7.25 15.32 -13.77
C TYR A 10 -5.89 15.94 -14.13
N TYR A 11 -5.26 15.42 -15.17
CA TYR A 11 -4.07 15.98 -15.81
C TYR A 11 -4.45 16.31 -17.28
N GLY A 12 -4.87 17.55 -17.53
CA GLY A 12 -5.55 17.88 -18.78
C GLY A 12 -6.81 17.04 -18.93
N ASP A 13 -6.94 16.31 -20.03
CA ASP A 13 -8.09 15.45 -20.33
C ASP A 13 -7.99 14.06 -19.70
N LEU A 14 -6.85 13.72 -19.08
CA LEU A 14 -6.64 12.41 -18.45
C LEU A 14 -7.16 12.41 -17.03
N ALA A 15 -8.18 11.60 -16.74
CA ALA A 15 -8.61 11.29 -15.38
C ALA A 15 -7.64 10.27 -14.75
N ALA A 16 -6.82 10.71 -13.82
CA ALA A 16 -5.94 9.80 -13.07
C ALA A 16 -6.68 9.08 -11.93
N ILE A 17 -7.60 9.77 -11.26
CA ILE A 17 -8.60 9.22 -10.34
C ILE A 17 -9.90 10.00 -10.50
N GLU A 18 -11.04 9.33 -10.29
CA GLU A 18 -12.37 9.90 -10.48
C GLU A 18 -13.35 9.35 -9.44
N ASN A 19 -13.92 10.27 -8.64
CA ASN A 19 -14.91 9.98 -7.59
C ASN A 19 -14.48 8.86 -6.62
N VAL A 20 -13.24 8.88 -6.19
CA VAL A 20 -12.67 7.91 -5.25
C VAL A 20 -13.14 8.26 -3.83
N SER A 21 -13.84 7.32 -3.17
CA SER A 21 -14.31 7.46 -1.78
C SER A 21 -13.97 6.21 -0.98
N PHE A 22 -13.31 6.36 0.15
CA PHE A 22 -12.99 5.28 1.09
C PHE A 22 -12.60 5.84 2.46
N SER A 23 -12.54 4.97 3.46
CA SER A 23 -12.09 5.33 4.81
C SER A 23 -11.19 4.27 5.42
N ALA A 24 -10.30 4.69 6.33
CA ALA A 24 -9.52 3.82 7.20
C ALA A 24 -9.69 4.29 8.66
N GLU A 25 -10.02 3.34 9.53
CA GLU A 25 -10.21 3.58 10.96
C GLU A 25 -8.86 3.75 11.69
N PRO A 26 -8.84 4.38 12.87
CA PRO A 26 -7.63 4.47 13.68
C PRO A 26 -7.03 3.10 13.97
N GLY A 27 -5.72 2.95 13.77
CA GLY A 27 -4.98 1.70 13.99
C GLY A 27 -5.14 0.64 12.91
N GLN A 28 -6.01 0.85 11.92
CA GLN A 28 -6.30 -0.09 10.84
C GLN A 28 -5.20 -0.12 9.78
N ILE A 29 -4.91 -1.30 9.24
CA ILE A 29 -4.08 -1.48 8.03
C ILE A 29 -5.02 -1.65 6.83
N LEU A 30 -5.09 -0.61 6.00
CA LEU A 30 -5.86 -0.59 4.75
C LEU A 30 -4.95 -0.92 3.57
N GLY A 31 -5.27 -1.99 2.83
CA GLY A 31 -4.65 -2.30 1.54
C GLY A 31 -5.29 -1.50 0.40
N PHE A 32 -4.49 -0.82 -0.39
CA PHE A 32 -4.93 -0.10 -1.59
C PHE A 32 -4.40 -0.83 -2.82
N LEU A 33 -5.20 -1.77 -3.34
CA LEU A 33 -4.80 -2.74 -4.36
C LEU A 33 -5.20 -2.27 -5.76
N GLY A 34 -4.32 -2.42 -6.74
CA GLY A 34 -4.66 -2.17 -8.14
C GLY A 34 -3.47 -2.31 -9.07
N PRO A 35 -3.68 -2.48 -10.38
CA PRO A 35 -2.61 -2.56 -11.37
C PRO A 35 -1.80 -1.27 -11.46
N ASN A 36 -0.67 -1.33 -12.16
CA ASN A 36 0.12 -0.13 -12.46
C ASN A 36 -0.71 0.84 -13.31
N GLY A 37 -0.63 2.13 -12.98
CA GLY A 37 -1.44 3.17 -13.63
C GLY A 37 -2.89 3.28 -13.15
N ALA A 38 -3.35 2.47 -12.19
CA ALA A 38 -4.73 2.51 -11.68
C ALA A 38 -5.07 3.77 -10.86
N GLY A 39 -4.10 4.61 -10.49
CA GLY A 39 -4.32 5.81 -9.68
C GLY A 39 -3.80 5.73 -8.24
N LYS A 40 -3.17 4.61 -7.82
CA LYS A 40 -2.67 4.40 -6.44
C LYS A 40 -1.74 5.53 -5.99
N THR A 41 -0.62 5.73 -6.67
CA THR A 41 0.37 6.76 -6.33
C THR A 41 -0.22 8.18 -6.39
N THR A 42 -1.16 8.46 -7.31
CA THR A 42 -1.85 9.75 -7.37
C THR A 42 -2.67 9.97 -6.09
N THR A 43 -3.42 8.97 -5.65
CA THR A 43 -4.18 9.02 -4.39
C THR A 43 -3.23 9.23 -3.20
N MET A 44 -2.14 8.44 -3.08
CA MET A 44 -1.16 8.59 -2.00
C MET A 44 -0.55 10.00 -1.98
N ARG A 45 -0.23 10.57 -3.14
CA ARG A 45 0.33 11.93 -3.24
C ARG A 45 -0.65 13.02 -2.80
N ILE A 46 -1.95 12.83 -3.03
CA ILE A 46 -2.96 13.79 -2.53
C ILE A 46 -3.07 13.68 -1.02
N LEU A 47 -3.18 12.47 -0.46
CA LEU A 47 -3.26 12.25 0.99
C LEU A 47 -2.03 12.77 1.75
N THR A 48 -0.86 12.78 1.10
CA THR A 48 0.38 13.33 1.67
C THR A 48 0.55 14.83 1.44
N CYS A 49 -0.46 15.51 0.91
CA CYS A 49 -0.43 16.93 0.56
C CYS A 49 0.68 17.29 -0.46
N PHE A 50 1.13 16.33 -1.27
CA PHE A 50 2.12 16.56 -2.33
C PHE A 50 1.47 17.12 -3.59
N LEU A 51 0.24 16.68 -3.89
CA LEU A 51 -0.57 17.13 -5.03
C LEU A 51 -1.94 17.62 -4.54
N PRO A 52 -2.48 18.72 -5.06
CA PRO A 52 -3.88 19.08 -4.82
C PRO A 52 -4.81 18.19 -5.65
N ALA A 53 -5.97 17.85 -5.10
CA ALA A 53 -7.07 17.25 -5.85
C ALA A 53 -7.64 18.24 -6.89
N SER A 54 -8.32 17.75 -7.91
CA SER A 54 -9.10 18.58 -8.84
C SER A 54 -10.51 18.84 -8.31
N SER A 55 -11.09 17.86 -7.58
CA SER A 55 -12.37 17.99 -6.85
C SER A 55 -12.45 16.93 -5.75
N GLY A 56 -13.48 17.01 -4.91
CA GLY A 56 -13.65 16.18 -3.74
C GLY A 56 -12.81 16.65 -2.54
N SER A 57 -12.79 15.86 -1.47
CA SER A 57 -12.07 16.20 -0.24
C SER A 57 -11.40 14.97 0.37
N ALA A 58 -10.34 15.22 1.15
CA ALA A 58 -9.70 14.19 1.95
C ALA A 58 -9.28 14.76 3.32
N ARG A 59 -9.44 13.95 4.36
CA ARG A 59 -8.96 14.25 5.72
C ARG A 59 -8.04 13.14 6.19
N VAL A 60 -6.93 13.54 6.80
CA VAL A 60 -5.93 12.62 7.37
C VAL A 60 -5.64 13.04 8.79
N ALA A 61 -5.72 12.11 9.74
CA ALA A 61 -5.60 12.38 11.17
C ALA A 61 -6.55 13.50 11.66
N GLY A 62 -7.73 13.63 11.04
CA GLY A 62 -8.73 14.64 11.38
C GLY A 62 -8.55 16.00 10.70
N TYR A 63 -7.50 16.21 9.89
CA TYR A 63 -7.15 17.48 9.23
C TYR A 63 -7.36 17.41 7.73
N ASP A 64 -7.85 18.50 7.13
CA ASP A 64 -8.02 18.63 5.69
C ASP A 64 -6.67 18.70 4.97
N VAL A 65 -6.50 17.89 3.90
CA VAL A 65 -5.22 17.79 3.17
C VAL A 65 -4.85 19.07 2.40
N VAL A 66 -5.79 19.97 2.14
CA VAL A 66 -5.57 21.24 1.43
C VAL A 66 -5.45 22.39 2.42
N GLU A 67 -6.50 22.60 3.24
CA GLU A 67 -6.61 23.75 4.13
C GLU A 67 -5.67 23.66 5.34
N GLU A 68 -5.46 22.42 5.85
CA GLU A 68 -4.66 22.16 7.05
C GLU A 68 -3.41 21.30 6.73
N SER A 69 -2.84 21.46 5.53
CA SER A 69 -1.78 20.61 5.00
C SER A 69 -0.54 20.48 5.90
N MET A 70 -0.21 21.52 6.67
CA MET A 70 0.93 21.48 7.61
C MET A 70 0.62 20.58 8.82
N GLU A 71 -0.62 20.55 9.29
CA GLU A 71 -1.04 19.67 10.39
C GLU A 71 -1.05 18.20 9.93
N VAL A 72 -1.52 17.95 8.69
CA VAL A 72 -1.41 16.62 8.05
C VAL A 72 0.05 16.19 7.96
N ARG A 73 0.92 17.02 7.39
CA ARG A 73 2.36 16.69 7.20
C ARG A 73 3.11 16.41 8.50
N ARG A 74 2.70 16.99 9.62
CA ARG A 74 3.30 16.70 10.93
C ARG A 74 2.93 15.31 11.45
N ARG A 75 1.74 14.81 11.08
CA ARG A 75 1.14 13.56 11.60
C ARG A 75 1.28 12.37 10.66
N ILE A 76 1.81 12.58 9.46
CA ILE A 76 2.02 11.50 8.49
C ILE A 76 3.48 11.10 8.38
N GLY A 77 3.72 9.80 8.26
CA GLY A 77 4.91 9.21 7.68
C GLY A 77 4.62 8.77 6.26
N TYR A 78 5.50 9.08 5.32
CA TYR A 78 5.35 8.69 3.92
C TYR A 78 6.58 7.97 3.41
N LEU A 79 6.35 6.79 2.87
CA LEU A 79 7.33 6.01 2.14
C LEU A 79 6.87 5.91 0.68
N PRO A 80 7.45 6.67 -0.25
CA PRO A 80 7.20 6.50 -1.67
C PRO A 80 7.89 5.23 -2.20
N GLU A 81 7.45 4.73 -3.36
CA GLU A 81 8.03 3.56 -4.05
C GLU A 81 9.57 3.61 -4.13
N GLN A 82 10.11 4.80 -4.41
CA GLN A 82 11.55 5.07 -4.36
C GLN A 82 11.85 6.06 -3.24
N PRO A 83 12.41 5.60 -2.08
CA PRO A 83 12.72 6.49 -0.97
C PRO A 83 13.73 7.56 -1.39
N PRO A 84 13.44 8.86 -1.16
CA PRO A 84 14.34 9.97 -1.47
C PRO A 84 15.44 10.09 -0.40
N VAL A 85 16.37 9.15 -0.39
CA VAL A 85 17.46 9.11 0.59
C VAL A 85 18.69 9.90 0.12
N TYR A 86 19.47 10.46 1.07
CA TYR A 86 20.75 11.09 0.77
C TYR A 86 21.86 10.04 0.79
N ASN A 87 22.37 9.71 -0.40
CA ASN A 87 23.30 8.59 -0.60
C ASN A 87 24.64 8.77 0.08
N ASP A 88 25.08 9.98 0.36
CA ASP A 88 26.33 10.37 1.01
C ASP A 88 26.24 10.46 2.53
N MET A 89 25.05 10.35 3.10
CA MET A 89 24.85 10.31 4.56
C MET A 89 24.91 8.88 5.11
N THR A 90 25.32 8.77 6.39
CA THR A 90 25.10 7.51 7.13
C THR A 90 23.63 7.35 7.51
N VAL A 91 23.19 6.10 7.73
CA VAL A 91 21.81 5.79 8.15
C VAL A 91 21.42 6.65 9.36
N ARG A 92 22.25 6.64 10.41
CA ARG A 92 22.00 7.41 11.64
C ARG A 92 21.92 8.92 11.39
N ALA A 93 22.85 9.45 10.60
CA ALA A 93 22.86 10.89 10.29
C ALA A 93 21.60 11.30 9.52
N TYR A 94 21.18 10.51 8.54
CA TYR A 94 19.96 10.74 7.76
C TYR A 94 18.68 10.68 8.61
N LEU A 95 18.54 9.66 9.46
CA LEU A 95 17.38 9.55 10.35
C LEU A 95 17.33 10.70 11.38
N ARG A 96 18.47 11.12 11.93
CA ARG A 96 18.53 12.31 12.79
C ARG A 96 18.12 13.59 12.06
N PHE A 97 18.52 13.73 10.81
CA PHE A 97 18.12 14.85 9.97
C PHE A 97 16.61 14.85 9.73
N GLY A 98 16.04 13.72 9.30
CA GLY A 98 14.58 13.55 9.10
C GLY A 98 13.78 13.84 10.37
N ALA A 99 14.22 13.31 11.51
CA ALA A 99 13.58 13.55 12.81
C ALA A 99 13.57 15.04 13.20
N LYS A 100 14.69 15.77 12.96
CA LYS A 100 14.75 17.22 13.20
C LYS A 100 13.79 18.02 12.33
N ILE A 101 13.70 17.68 11.04
CA ILE A 101 12.74 18.32 10.10
C ILE A 101 11.30 18.12 10.57
N LYS A 102 11.00 16.93 11.11
CA LYS A 102 9.68 16.58 11.66
C LYS A 102 9.44 17.15 13.07
N GLY A 103 10.37 17.93 13.61
CA GLY A 103 10.20 18.64 14.88
C GLY A 103 10.39 17.76 16.12
N VAL A 104 11.08 16.63 16.01
CA VAL A 104 11.40 15.80 17.17
C VAL A 104 12.30 16.58 18.15
N PRO A 105 11.91 16.73 19.44
CA PRO A 105 12.69 17.47 20.42
C PRO A 105 14.08 16.89 20.60
N ALA A 106 15.08 17.76 20.79
CA ALA A 106 16.48 17.37 20.93
C ALA A 106 16.72 16.32 22.02
N ALA A 107 15.97 16.40 23.12
CA ALA A 107 16.05 15.44 24.23
C ALA A 107 15.59 14.02 23.84
N ARG A 108 14.65 13.87 22.90
CA ARG A 108 14.11 12.58 22.44
C ARG A 108 14.82 12.05 21.19
N LEU A 109 15.59 12.90 20.49
CA LEU A 109 16.10 12.64 19.15
C LEU A 109 16.90 11.34 19.04
N ASN A 110 17.84 11.10 19.98
CA ASN A 110 18.68 9.90 19.94
C ASN A 110 17.86 8.63 20.23
N GLY A 111 17.02 8.66 21.26
CA GLY A 111 16.17 7.51 21.62
C GLY A 111 15.21 7.12 20.50
N GLN A 112 14.59 8.10 19.81
CA GLN A 112 13.70 7.82 18.68
C GLN A 112 14.45 7.27 17.47
N VAL A 113 15.62 7.82 17.16
CA VAL A 113 16.46 7.30 16.07
C VAL A 113 16.95 5.88 16.36
N ASP A 114 17.41 5.60 17.56
CA ASP A 114 17.87 4.25 17.95
C ASP A 114 16.67 3.26 17.96
N GLY A 115 15.52 3.65 18.49
CA GLY A 115 14.31 2.82 18.53
C GLY A 115 13.76 2.49 17.12
N VAL A 116 13.73 3.47 16.21
CA VAL A 116 13.26 3.20 14.85
C VAL A 116 14.25 2.33 14.06
N MET A 117 15.57 2.47 14.30
CA MET A 117 16.56 1.58 13.70
C MET A 117 16.39 0.13 14.18
N GLU A 118 16.05 -0.06 15.45
CA GLU A 118 15.72 -1.38 15.99
C GLU A 118 14.47 -1.96 15.35
N LYS A 119 13.34 -1.22 15.34
CA LYS A 119 12.07 -1.62 14.71
C LYS A 119 12.24 -2.01 13.23
N THR A 120 13.14 -1.36 12.49
CA THR A 120 13.36 -1.60 11.05
C THR A 120 14.58 -2.46 10.73
N ALA A 121 15.19 -3.08 11.74
CA ALA A 121 16.38 -3.93 11.62
C ALA A 121 17.56 -3.22 10.88
N LEU A 122 17.90 -2.01 11.32
CA LEU A 122 18.99 -1.18 10.79
C LEU A 122 20.15 -0.99 11.79
N THR A 123 20.06 -1.58 12.98
CA THR A 123 21.02 -1.35 14.07
C THR A 123 22.47 -1.70 13.69
N ASP A 124 22.65 -2.78 12.92
CA ASP A 124 23.96 -3.23 12.41
C ASP A 124 24.52 -2.34 11.29
N ARG A 125 23.70 -1.49 10.69
CA ARG A 125 24.03 -0.60 9.58
C ARG A 125 24.03 0.89 9.93
N ARG A 126 23.93 1.22 11.22
CA ARG A 126 23.78 2.61 11.69
C ARG A 126 24.81 3.60 11.12
N GLU A 127 26.07 3.17 11.00
CA GLU A 127 27.18 4.00 10.50
C GLU A 127 27.48 3.73 9.01
N SER A 128 26.72 2.85 8.36
CA SER A 128 26.89 2.58 6.93
C SER A 128 26.40 3.76 6.09
N VAL A 129 27.15 4.10 5.04
CA VAL A 129 26.72 5.10 4.04
C VAL A 129 25.60 4.54 3.22
N ILE A 130 24.49 5.28 3.08
CA ILE A 130 23.25 4.82 2.45
C ILE A 130 23.46 4.39 0.99
N GLY A 131 24.31 5.09 0.26
CA GLY A 131 24.63 4.77 -1.14
C GLY A 131 25.23 3.37 -1.34
N HIS A 132 25.85 2.80 -0.31
CA HIS A 132 26.47 1.47 -0.34
C HIS A 132 25.49 0.35 0.09
N LEU A 133 24.28 0.68 0.49
CA LEU A 133 23.28 -0.28 0.95
C LEU A 133 22.57 -0.97 -0.23
N SER A 134 22.16 -2.21 -0.04
CA SER A 134 21.25 -2.89 -0.95
C SER A 134 19.90 -2.17 -1.07
N LYS A 135 19.11 -2.48 -2.10
CA LYS A 135 17.76 -1.91 -2.27
C LYS A 135 16.89 -2.14 -1.03
N GLY A 136 16.90 -3.36 -0.46
CA GLY A 136 16.13 -3.70 0.73
C GLY A 136 16.52 -2.88 1.96
N TYR A 137 17.82 -2.67 2.18
CA TYR A 137 18.25 -1.79 3.26
C TYR A 137 17.86 -0.32 3.01
N ARG A 138 17.93 0.19 1.78
CA ARG A 138 17.44 1.55 1.47
C ARG A 138 15.93 1.68 1.70
N GLN A 139 15.16 0.63 1.40
CA GLN A 139 13.71 0.59 1.69
C GLN A 139 13.45 0.66 3.20
N ARG A 140 14.21 -0.09 4.02
CA ARG A 140 14.14 -0.02 5.49
C ARG A 140 14.53 1.37 6.01
N VAL A 141 15.53 2.03 5.42
CA VAL A 141 15.89 3.42 5.77
C VAL A 141 14.74 4.37 5.47
N GLY A 142 14.06 4.22 4.34
CA GLY A 142 12.86 4.99 3.99
C GLY A 142 11.71 4.77 4.97
N LEU A 143 11.46 3.50 5.35
CA LEU A 143 10.45 3.15 6.35
C LEU A 143 10.81 3.73 7.72
N ALA A 144 12.07 3.62 8.15
CA ALA A 144 12.55 4.21 9.39
C ALA A 144 12.38 5.73 9.40
N GLN A 145 12.66 6.41 8.28
CA GLN A 145 12.45 7.85 8.15
C GLN A 145 10.97 8.23 8.24
N ALA A 146 10.07 7.42 7.67
CA ALA A 146 8.64 7.64 7.79
C ALA A 146 8.14 7.49 9.24
N LEU A 147 8.78 6.64 10.05
CA LEU A 147 8.40 6.30 11.43
C LEU A 147 9.05 7.17 12.50
N VAL A 148 10.19 7.81 12.20
CA VAL A 148 11.09 8.40 13.22
C VAL A 148 10.46 9.48 14.11
N HIS A 149 9.35 10.07 13.70
CA HIS A 149 8.62 11.10 14.46
C HIS A 149 7.30 10.58 15.08
N GLU A 150 7.09 9.25 15.09
CA GLU A 150 5.89 8.58 15.65
C GLU A 150 4.60 9.15 15.04
N PRO A 151 4.39 9.01 13.72
CA PRO A 151 3.23 9.58 13.03
C PRO A 151 1.93 8.87 13.41
N ASP A 152 0.79 9.57 13.39
CA ASP A 152 -0.53 8.96 13.56
C ASP A 152 -0.91 8.07 12.37
N VAL A 153 -0.45 8.45 11.17
CA VAL A 153 -0.78 7.79 9.90
C VAL A 153 0.48 7.48 9.10
N LEU A 154 0.57 6.26 8.57
CA LEU A 154 1.61 5.82 7.64
C LEU A 154 1.03 5.58 6.26
N ILE A 155 1.64 6.19 5.26
CA ILE A 155 1.30 5.98 3.85
C ILE A 155 2.50 5.33 3.17
N LEU A 156 2.33 4.06 2.73
CA LEU A 156 3.39 3.22 2.18
C LEU A 156 3.04 2.90 0.72
N ASP A 157 3.77 3.48 -0.21
CA ASP A 157 3.52 3.30 -1.65
C ASP A 157 4.48 2.25 -2.21
N GLU A 158 3.93 1.05 -2.52
CA GLU A 158 4.66 -0.11 -3.04
C GLU A 158 5.94 -0.48 -2.23
N PRO A 159 5.85 -0.66 -0.89
CA PRO A 159 7.02 -0.78 -0.02
C PRO A 159 7.88 -2.02 -0.26
N THR A 160 7.38 -3.01 -0.99
CA THR A 160 8.03 -4.30 -1.26
C THR A 160 8.54 -4.45 -2.69
N VAL A 161 8.30 -3.44 -3.53
CA VAL A 161 8.61 -3.51 -4.96
C VAL A 161 10.11 -3.73 -5.22
N GLY A 162 10.43 -4.81 -5.97
CA GLY A 162 11.80 -5.16 -6.37
C GLY A 162 12.70 -5.62 -5.22
N LEU A 163 12.11 -6.11 -4.13
CA LEU A 163 12.78 -6.82 -3.06
C LEU A 163 12.76 -8.34 -3.34
N ASP A 164 13.71 -9.05 -2.77
CA ASP A 164 13.69 -10.53 -2.79
C ASP A 164 12.62 -11.09 -1.82
N PRO A 165 12.19 -12.36 -2.00
CA PRO A 165 11.12 -12.95 -1.20
C PRO A 165 11.35 -12.88 0.33
N LYS A 166 12.59 -13.03 0.78
CA LYS A 166 12.92 -12.94 2.20
C LYS A 166 12.72 -11.51 2.74
N GLN A 167 13.20 -10.53 2.00
CA GLN A 167 13.05 -9.11 2.36
C GLN A 167 11.58 -8.67 2.36
N ILE A 168 10.76 -9.18 1.43
CA ILE A 168 9.30 -8.94 1.40
C ILE A 168 8.66 -9.42 2.72
N ILE A 169 8.99 -10.65 3.17
CA ILE A 169 8.47 -11.18 4.43
C ILE A 169 8.89 -10.30 5.60
N GLU A 170 10.16 -9.92 5.67
CA GLU A 170 10.70 -9.10 6.76
C GLU A 170 10.06 -7.71 6.83
N ILE A 171 9.90 -7.01 5.70
CA ILE A 171 9.21 -5.71 5.63
C ILE A 171 7.74 -5.84 6.03
N ARG A 172 7.07 -6.89 5.55
CA ARG A 172 5.67 -7.15 5.89
C ARG A 172 5.47 -7.37 7.38
N GLU A 173 6.33 -8.15 8.03
CA GLU A 173 6.25 -8.37 9.48
C GLU A 173 6.46 -7.05 10.27
N VAL A 174 7.37 -6.18 9.81
CA VAL A 174 7.51 -4.84 10.38
C VAL A 174 6.21 -4.06 10.22
N ILE A 175 5.62 -4.00 9.01
CA ILE A 175 4.37 -3.26 8.77
C ILE A 175 3.24 -3.79 9.67
N LYS A 176 3.11 -5.12 9.79
CA LYS A 176 2.12 -5.74 10.68
C LYS A 176 2.30 -5.34 12.14
N SER A 177 3.53 -5.30 12.62
CA SER A 177 3.82 -4.93 14.01
C SER A 177 3.49 -3.47 14.33
N LEU A 178 3.29 -2.63 13.33
CA LEU A 178 2.91 -1.23 13.46
C LEU A 178 1.39 -1.02 13.50
N GLY A 179 0.59 -2.03 13.11
CA GLY A 179 -0.86 -2.00 13.20
C GLY A 179 -1.32 -1.85 14.66
N GLY A 180 -2.47 -1.20 14.86
CA GLY A 180 -2.97 -0.83 16.19
C GLY A 180 -2.36 0.46 16.75
N GLU A 181 -1.06 0.70 16.58
CA GLU A 181 -0.39 1.95 16.98
C GLU A 181 -0.54 3.04 15.91
N HIS A 182 -0.49 2.67 14.64
CA HIS A 182 -0.57 3.56 13.49
C HIS A 182 -1.71 3.17 12.57
N THR A 183 -2.40 4.15 11.99
CA THR A 183 -3.29 3.91 10.83
C THR A 183 -2.44 3.81 9.58
N ILE A 184 -2.54 2.72 8.82
CA ILE A 184 -1.63 2.45 7.70
C ILE A 184 -2.40 2.32 6.39
N ILE A 185 -1.99 3.03 5.34
CA ILE A 185 -2.36 2.70 3.96
C ILE A 185 -1.16 2.04 3.30
N LEU A 186 -1.37 0.83 2.78
CA LEU A 186 -0.39 0.06 2.03
C LEU A 186 -0.84 -0.04 0.58
N SER A 187 -0.20 0.67 -0.35
CA SER A 187 -0.46 0.48 -1.77
C SER A 187 0.36 -0.68 -2.32
N THR A 188 -0.26 -1.53 -3.13
CA THR A 188 0.41 -2.63 -3.84
C THR A 188 -0.42 -3.09 -5.03
N HIS A 189 0.21 -3.83 -5.95
CA HIS A 189 -0.46 -4.54 -7.03
C HIS A 189 -0.48 -6.07 -6.80
N ILE A 190 -0.04 -6.52 -5.62
CA ILE A 190 0.14 -7.95 -5.28
C ILE A 190 -0.90 -8.38 -4.26
N LEU A 191 -1.92 -9.14 -4.70
CA LEU A 191 -3.02 -9.61 -3.85
C LEU A 191 -2.56 -10.38 -2.59
N PRO A 192 -1.61 -11.33 -2.64
CA PRO A 192 -1.09 -11.99 -1.45
C PRO A 192 -0.53 -11.05 -0.37
N GLU A 193 0.00 -9.88 -0.74
CA GLU A 193 0.50 -8.92 0.25
C GLU A 193 -0.62 -8.32 1.08
N VAL A 194 -1.71 -7.89 0.43
CA VAL A 194 -2.86 -7.32 1.15
C VAL A 194 -3.59 -8.38 1.97
N SER A 195 -3.77 -9.60 1.43
CA SER A 195 -4.47 -10.69 2.12
C SER A 195 -3.78 -11.12 3.42
N MET A 196 -2.45 -11.01 3.46
CA MET A 196 -1.67 -11.41 4.63
C MET A 196 -1.43 -10.29 5.64
N THR A 197 -1.66 -9.02 5.26
CA THR A 197 -1.23 -7.87 6.05
C THR A 197 -2.37 -6.94 6.43
N CYS A 198 -3.39 -6.82 5.58
CA CYS A 198 -4.42 -5.80 5.70
C CYS A 198 -5.73 -6.38 6.26
N GLU A 199 -6.41 -5.61 7.09
CA GLU A 199 -7.74 -5.94 7.63
C GLU A 199 -8.86 -5.58 6.65
N LYS A 200 -8.62 -4.54 5.85
CA LYS A 200 -9.53 -4.01 4.83
C LYS A 200 -8.77 -3.75 3.55
N VAL A 201 -9.41 -3.96 2.42
CA VAL A 201 -8.84 -3.74 1.09
C VAL A 201 -9.78 -2.88 0.27
N VAL A 202 -9.23 -1.90 -0.41
CA VAL A 202 -9.87 -1.11 -1.45
C VAL A 202 -9.20 -1.45 -2.77
N ILE A 203 -9.98 -1.86 -3.76
CA ILE A 203 -9.48 -2.19 -5.10
C ILE A 203 -9.76 -1.02 -6.03
N ILE A 204 -8.68 -0.47 -6.63
CA ILE A 204 -8.79 0.59 -7.62
C ILE A 204 -8.40 0.08 -9.00
N ASN A 205 -9.17 0.46 -10.01
CA ASN A 205 -8.87 0.17 -11.40
C ASN A 205 -9.31 1.36 -12.28
N ASN A 206 -8.45 1.77 -13.23
CA ASN A 206 -8.72 2.91 -14.13
C ASN A 206 -9.22 4.16 -13.39
N GLY A 207 -8.61 4.49 -12.27
CA GLY A 207 -8.92 5.67 -11.46
C GLY A 207 -10.18 5.58 -10.61
N ARG A 208 -10.88 4.44 -10.55
CA ARG A 208 -12.13 4.26 -9.81
C ARG A 208 -12.05 3.08 -8.85
N ILE A 209 -12.74 3.18 -7.72
CA ILE A 209 -12.87 2.04 -6.81
C ILE A 209 -13.85 1.03 -7.43
N VAL A 210 -13.39 -0.22 -7.52
CA VAL A 210 -14.17 -1.33 -8.09
C VAL A 210 -14.54 -2.39 -7.04
N GLY A 211 -14.00 -2.29 -5.84
CA GLY A 211 -14.32 -3.19 -4.73
C GLY A 211 -13.75 -2.68 -3.41
N GLU A 212 -14.43 -2.99 -2.32
CA GLU A 212 -14.04 -2.66 -0.97
C GLU A 212 -14.56 -3.74 -0.01
N GLY A 213 -13.73 -4.21 0.91
CA GLY A 213 -14.11 -5.24 1.88
C GLY A 213 -12.93 -5.83 2.61
N THR A 214 -13.16 -6.90 3.36
CA THR A 214 -12.08 -7.73 3.91
C THR A 214 -11.47 -8.58 2.79
N PRO A 215 -10.18 -8.98 2.90
CA PRO A 215 -9.57 -9.88 1.92
C PRO A 215 -10.44 -11.11 1.61
N ASP A 216 -10.96 -11.76 2.65
CA ASP A 216 -11.80 -12.97 2.52
C ASP A 216 -13.11 -12.69 1.78
N SER A 217 -13.78 -11.56 2.09
CA SER A 217 -15.02 -11.19 1.40
C SER A 217 -14.82 -10.90 -0.08
N LEU A 218 -13.69 -10.26 -0.44
CA LEU A 218 -13.35 -9.97 -1.83
C LEU A 218 -12.98 -11.25 -2.61
N ILE A 219 -12.26 -12.19 -1.96
CA ILE A 219 -11.95 -13.49 -2.55
C ILE A 219 -13.24 -14.27 -2.78
N ALA A 220 -14.18 -14.28 -1.82
CA ALA A 220 -15.47 -14.96 -1.94
C ALA A 220 -16.30 -14.39 -3.11
N GLN A 221 -16.33 -13.05 -3.27
CA GLN A 221 -17.03 -12.40 -4.41
C GLN A 221 -16.41 -12.78 -5.76
N LEU A 222 -15.10 -13.00 -5.82
CA LEU A 222 -14.41 -13.46 -7.04
C LEU A 222 -14.66 -14.95 -7.31
N GLN A 223 -15.01 -15.72 -6.27
CA GLN A 223 -15.29 -17.16 -6.34
C GLN A 223 -16.78 -17.48 -6.58
N GLU A 224 -17.66 -16.50 -6.80
CA GLU A 224 -19.05 -16.72 -7.21
C GLU A 224 -19.20 -17.40 -8.60
N GLY A 225 -18.15 -18.03 -9.07
CA GLY A 225 -18.10 -18.97 -10.16
C GLY A 225 -17.02 -20.00 -9.88
N ASP A 226 -17.35 -21.13 -9.26
CA ASP A 226 -16.44 -22.27 -9.16
C ASP A 226 -16.00 -22.70 -10.56
N VAL A 227 -14.74 -22.51 -10.91
CA VAL A 227 -14.18 -23.06 -12.15
C VAL A 227 -13.89 -24.53 -11.95
N LEU A 228 -14.84 -25.37 -12.35
CA LEU A 228 -14.64 -26.82 -12.36
C LEU A 228 -13.77 -27.18 -13.59
N ARG A 229 -12.57 -27.69 -13.35
CA ARG A 229 -11.77 -28.32 -14.41
C ARG A 229 -11.99 -29.82 -14.36
N ALA A 230 -12.63 -30.38 -15.38
CA ALA A 230 -12.86 -31.80 -15.53
C ALA A 230 -12.19 -32.32 -16.80
N GLN A 231 -11.47 -33.44 -16.69
CA GLN A 231 -10.96 -34.19 -17.84
C GLN A 231 -11.94 -35.30 -18.16
N ILE A 232 -12.62 -35.20 -19.31
CA ILE A 232 -13.67 -36.17 -19.68
C ILE A 232 -13.23 -36.93 -20.92
N ALA A 233 -13.15 -38.24 -20.81
CA ALA A 233 -12.86 -39.14 -21.95
C ALA A 233 -14.15 -39.44 -22.71
N GLY A 234 -14.19 -39.12 -24.01
CA GLY A 234 -15.32 -39.44 -24.87
C GLY A 234 -15.37 -38.55 -26.13
N PRO A 235 -16.21 -38.91 -27.14
CA PRO A 235 -16.37 -38.10 -28.34
C PRO A 235 -16.93 -36.70 -27.98
N ARG A 236 -16.22 -35.66 -28.41
CA ARG A 236 -16.54 -34.24 -28.09
C ARG A 236 -18.00 -33.87 -28.44
N GLU A 237 -18.53 -34.44 -29.51
CA GLU A 237 -19.89 -34.19 -29.98
C GLU A 237 -20.95 -34.75 -29.02
N GLN A 238 -20.65 -35.78 -28.28
CA GLN A 238 -21.56 -36.39 -27.29
C GLN A 238 -21.41 -35.72 -25.90
N VAL A 239 -20.18 -35.33 -25.51
CA VAL A 239 -19.89 -34.75 -24.20
C VAL A 239 -20.40 -33.29 -24.08
N ARG A 240 -20.24 -32.50 -25.15
CA ARG A 240 -20.58 -31.07 -25.12
C ARG A 240 -22.07 -30.76 -24.86
N PRO A 241 -23.04 -31.50 -25.41
CA PRO A 241 -24.45 -31.33 -25.07
C PRO A 241 -24.76 -31.64 -23.61
N LEU A 242 -24.21 -32.74 -23.09
CA LEU A 242 -24.41 -33.16 -21.70
C LEU A 242 -23.84 -32.14 -20.68
N LEU A 243 -22.71 -31.49 -20.98
CA LEU A 243 -22.15 -30.42 -20.13
C LEU A 243 -23.08 -29.20 -20.09
N LYS A 244 -23.84 -28.91 -21.15
CA LYS A 244 -24.77 -27.78 -21.18
C LYS A 244 -26.05 -28.03 -20.35
N GLU A 245 -26.36 -29.29 -20.07
CA GLU A 245 -27.52 -29.67 -19.25
C GLU A 245 -27.21 -29.63 -17.74
N ILE A 246 -25.97 -29.46 -17.35
CA ILE A 246 -25.60 -29.35 -15.92
C ILE A 246 -26.02 -27.98 -15.41
N ALA A 247 -27.03 -27.97 -14.51
CA ALA A 247 -27.51 -26.75 -13.89
C ALA A 247 -26.40 -26.00 -13.14
N GLY A 248 -26.21 -24.71 -13.48
CA GLY A 248 -25.16 -23.86 -12.88
C GLY A 248 -23.88 -23.70 -13.71
N LEU A 249 -23.70 -24.40 -14.84
CA LEU A 249 -22.55 -24.22 -15.72
C LEU A 249 -22.77 -23.05 -16.70
N ILE A 250 -22.05 -21.94 -16.46
CA ILE A 250 -22.28 -20.69 -17.24
C ILE A 250 -21.61 -20.72 -18.62
N ALA A 251 -20.45 -21.36 -18.81
CA ALA A 251 -19.81 -21.56 -20.12
C ALA A 251 -18.70 -22.63 -20.06
N PRO A 252 -18.85 -23.80 -20.69
CA PRO A 252 -17.74 -24.73 -20.83
C PRO A 252 -16.76 -24.24 -21.90
N SER A 253 -15.55 -23.84 -21.51
CA SER A 253 -14.43 -23.64 -22.45
C SER A 253 -13.71 -24.99 -22.64
N THR A 254 -13.52 -25.41 -23.90
CA THR A 254 -12.78 -26.63 -24.21
C THR A 254 -11.41 -26.24 -24.74
N THR A 255 -10.33 -26.54 -23.99
CA THR A 255 -8.98 -26.65 -24.56
C THR A 255 -8.78 -28.03 -25.14
N SER A 256 -8.46 -28.16 -26.40
CA SER A 256 -7.98 -29.41 -26.99
C SER A 256 -6.48 -29.45 -26.76
N ASP A 257 -6.00 -30.36 -25.89
CA ASP A 257 -4.61 -30.81 -26.01
C ASP A 257 -4.53 -31.68 -27.27
N ALA A 258 -3.65 -31.27 -28.22
CA ALA A 258 -3.33 -31.99 -29.43
C ALA A 258 -2.31 -33.10 -29.12
#